data_f285c97176eadd0ef57363a959ba149b
#
_entry.id   f285c97176eadd0ef57363a959ba149b
#
_cell.length_a   1.000
_cell.length_b   1.000
_cell.length_c   1.000
_cell.angle_alpha   90.00
_cell.angle_beta   90.00
_cell.angle_gamma   90.00
#
_symmetry.space_group_name_H-M   'P 1'
#
loop_
_entity.id
_entity.type
_entity.pdbx_description
1 polymer ?
#
loop_
_entity_poly.entity_id
_entity_poly.type
_entity_poly.pdbx_seq_one_letter_code
_entity_poly.pdbx_strand_id
1 'polypeptide(L)'
;MSVAVHLPVAADFAAPPGPAERARWDAADRAARPARLARLRARMAVAGVDAYLGVRVEHSRYLTGLVLGDGEEKVAGYSGWFVVSADDLIVFADSRYTIQVSREAPDARIEPVYGDLRQRWPEIAAGLGVRRVAVEAGHLSHAAWTDLAGSAPEIELVPANDLGEGSQPGPGWVESDRATKEPAELERVAAACAVADRALATLLPEIRSGVTEAQLAWRLEVLIRTGGADGLAFDVACLAGPEAALPHGSPGDRPVRPGAVLLFDFGAQVGGYRSDMTRTLFVGEPTGRDLAIYELVAQAQAAAIAGLEAAVRGGGPLPTGPEVDALARDVIVAAGHGDHFGHGTGHGIGLATHELPSLGKRAARVALPSPTVFSIEPGVYLEDETGVRIEDLVSLDLAARRLEVLTKFPSGILVVGG
;
A
#
# COMPACT_ATOMS: atom_id res chain seq x y z
N MET A 1 2.16 -35.37 -21.22
CA MET A 1 3.23 -35.57 -20.22
C MET A 1 2.92 -34.66 -19.05
N SER A 2 2.50 -35.22 -17.90
CA SER A 2 2.30 -34.44 -16.67
C SER A 2 3.67 -33.98 -16.19
N VAL A 3 4.02 -32.72 -16.43
CA VAL A 3 5.15 -32.11 -15.74
C VAL A 3 4.71 -32.02 -14.27
N ALA A 4 5.36 -32.79 -13.42
CA ALA A 4 5.16 -32.64 -11.98
C ALA A 4 5.62 -31.25 -11.60
N VAL A 5 4.69 -30.32 -11.51
CA VAL A 5 4.97 -28.97 -11.02
C VAL A 5 5.31 -29.10 -9.56
N HIS A 6 6.57 -28.85 -9.22
CA HIS A 6 7.00 -28.83 -7.83
C HIS A 6 6.33 -27.63 -7.16
N LEU A 7 5.41 -27.89 -6.23
CA LEU A 7 4.78 -26.82 -5.45
C LEU A 7 5.82 -26.18 -4.52
N PRO A 8 5.86 -24.85 -4.43
CA PRO A 8 6.79 -24.16 -3.54
C PRO A 8 6.47 -24.49 -2.08
N VAL A 9 7.51 -24.54 -1.24
CA VAL A 9 7.38 -24.73 0.20
C VAL A 9 7.91 -23.51 0.95
N ALA A 10 7.48 -23.33 2.19
CA ALA A 10 7.85 -22.14 2.97
C ALA A 10 9.37 -21.93 3.10
N ALA A 11 10.15 -23.00 3.04
CA ALA A 11 11.62 -22.93 3.13
C ALA A 11 12.28 -22.32 1.88
N ASP A 12 11.58 -22.23 0.77
CA ASP A 12 12.09 -21.63 -0.48
C ASP A 12 12.18 -20.10 -0.37
N PHE A 13 11.54 -19.50 0.61
CA PHE A 13 11.45 -18.04 0.78
C PHE A 13 12.22 -17.57 2.03
N ALA A 14 12.61 -16.29 2.02
CA ALA A 14 13.34 -15.68 3.12
C ALA A 14 12.60 -15.83 4.45
N ALA A 15 13.34 -16.01 5.53
CA ALA A 15 12.79 -16.07 6.88
C ALA A 15 12.22 -14.70 7.30
N PRO A 16 11.23 -14.66 8.21
CA PRO A 16 10.73 -13.41 8.76
C PRO A 16 11.83 -12.67 9.53
N PRO A 17 11.76 -11.30 9.59
CA PRO A 17 12.80 -10.49 10.20
C PRO A 17 12.91 -10.74 11.70
N GLY A 18 14.14 -10.87 12.17
CA GLY A 18 14.44 -11.03 13.59
C GLY A 18 14.46 -9.70 14.36
N PRO A 19 14.55 -9.74 15.72
CA PRO A 19 14.56 -8.54 16.55
C PRO A 19 15.67 -7.54 16.21
N ALA A 20 16.86 -8.02 15.86
CA ALA A 20 18.00 -7.17 15.51
C ALA A 20 17.76 -6.40 14.23
N GLU A 21 17.13 -7.01 13.22
CA GLU A 21 16.78 -6.38 11.97
C GLU A 21 15.69 -5.32 12.16
N ARG A 22 14.65 -5.63 12.92
CA ARG A 22 13.59 -4.67 13.28
C ARG A 22 14.17 -3.46 14.03
N ALA A 23 15.06 -3.68 15.01
CA ALA A 23 15.73 -2.60 15.74
C ALA A 23 16.60 -1.71 14.83
N ARG A 24 17.24 -2.28 13.82
CA ARG A 24 18.00 -1.54 12.80
C ARG A 24 17.07 -0.64 11.97
N TRP A 25 15.92 -1.14 11.56
CA TRP A 25 14.92 -0.34 10.84
C TRP A 25 14.37 0.81 11.66
N ASP A 26 14.07 0.58 12.93
CA ASP A 26 13.58 1.63 13.84
C ASP A 26 14.65 2.71 14.08
N ALA A 27 15.91 2.31 14.13
CA ALA A 27 17.02 3.26 14.21
C ALA A 27 17.16 4.10 12.92
N ALA A 28 17.00 3.46 11.75
CA ALA A 28 17.01 4.13 10.45
C ALA A 28 15.86 5.14 10.32
N ASP A 29 14.65 4.78 10.75
CA ASP A 29 13.49 5.68 10.77
C ASP A 29 13.76 6.91 11.65
N ARG A 30 14.26 6.71 12.87
CA ARG A 30 14.60 7.83 13.76
C ARG A 30 15.63 8.75 13.12
N ALA A 31 16.65 8.19 12.47
CA ALA A 31 17.69 8.97 11.79
C ALA A 31 17.15 9.76 10.58
N ALA A 32 16.12 9.25 9.89
CA ALA A 32 15.54 9.87 8.71
C ALA A 32 14.55 11.01 9.02
N ARG A 33 13.89 11.00 10.17
CA ARG A 33 12.83 11.97 10.54
C ARG A 33 13.25 13.44 10.40
N PRO A 34 14.43 13.89 10.86
CA PRO A 34 14.84 15.28 10.68
C PRO A 34 14.86 15.71 9.21
N ALA A 35 15.32 14.85 8.30
CA ALA A 35 15.34 15.16 6.87
C ALA A 35 13.92 15.17 6.28
N ARG A 36 13.02 14.27 6.71
CA ARG A 36 11.60 14.24 6.31
C ARG A 36 10.90 15.54 6.75
N LEU A 37 11.09 15.96 8.00
CA LEU A 37 10.56 17.23 8.52
C LEU A 37 11.14 18.45 7.79
N ALA A 38 12.44 18.43 7.44
CA ALA A 38 13.05 19.52 6.67
C ALA A 38 12.44 19.64 5.26
N ARG A 39 12.14 18.53 4.58
CA ARG A 39 11.43 18.56 3.28
C ARG A 39 10.04 19.17 3.42
N LEU A 40 9.26 18.76 4.42
CA LEU A 40 7.94 19.32 4.68
C LEU A 40 8.03 20.83 4.97
N ARG A 41 8.95 21.27 5.82
CA ARG A 41 9.18 22.69 6.12
C ARG A 41 9.57 23.49 4.87
N ALA A 42 10.37 22.92 3.98
CA ALA A 42 10.69 23.56 2.70
C ALA A 42 9.44 23.77 1.81
N ARG A 43 8.54 22.79 1.75
CA ARG A 43 7.24 22.92 1.05
C ARG A 43 6.36 23.99 1.71
N MET A 44 6.29 24.01 3.04
CA MET A 44 5.58 25.04 3.79
C MET A 44 6.08 26.46 3.43
N ALA A 45 7.41 26.64 3.40
CA ALA A 45 8.01 27.93 3.05
C ALA A 45 7.67 28.36 1.61
N VAL A 46 7.70 27.42 0.64
CA VAL A 46 7.32 27.70 -0.75
C VAL A 46 5.84 28.07 -0.88
N ALA A 47 4.97 27.38 -0.13
CA ALA A 47 3.53 27.63 -0.10
C ALA A 47 3.14 28.88 0.72
N GLY A 48 4.06 29.48 1.47
CA GLY A 48 3.80 30.62 2.34
C GLY A 48 2.83 30.28 3.46
N VAL A 49 2.98 29.10 4.09
CA VAL A 49 2.20 28.66 5.25
C VAL A 49 3.10 28.56 6.48
N ASP A 50 2.53 28.83 7.65
CA ASP A 50 3.25 28.89 8.92
C ASP A 50 3.32 27.52 9.59
N ALA A 51 2.32 26.67 9.35
CA ALA A 51 2.27 25.33 9.92
C ALA A 51 1.58 24.33 8.98
N TYR A 52 1.80 23.07 9.29
CA TYR A 52 1.14 21.91 8.68
C TYR A 52 0.42 21.11 9.77
N LEU A 53 -0.88 20.84 9.57
CA LEU A 53 -1.70 19.97 10.42
C LEU A 53 -1.90 18.63 9.71
N GLY A 54 -1.28 17.59 10.24
CA GLY A 54 -1.41 16.23 9.77
C GLY A 54 -2.42 15.44 10.60
N VAL A 55 -3.23 14.62 9.92
CA VAL A 55 -4.31 13.84 10.55
C VAL A 55 -4.22 12.35 10.23
N ARG A 56 -3.46 11.95 9.18
CA ARG A 56 -3.30 10.57 8.79
C ARG A 56 -2.33 9.83 9.70
N VAL A 57 -2.69 8.61 10.07
CA VAL A 57 -1.85 7.75 10.94
C VAL A 57 -0.52 7.38 10.27
N GLU A 58 -0.52 7.16 8.95
CA GLU A 58 0.69 6.89 8.18
C GLU A 58 1.64 8.08 8.17
N HIS A 59 1.11 9.31 8.09
CA HIS A 59 1.92 10.53 8.12
C HIS A 59 2.44 10.83 9.53
N SER A 60 1.62 10.57 10.56
CA SER A 60 2.07 10.63 11.96
C SER A 60 3.25 9.68 12.16
N ARG A 61 3.12 8.43 11.74
CA ARG A 61 4.23 7.47 11.82
C ARG A 61 5.47 7.93 11.06
N TYR A 62 5.31 8.39 9.81
CA TYR A 62 6.41 8.79 8.94
C TYR A 62 7.20 10.00 9.48
N LEU A 63 6.50 11.00 10.06
CA LEU A 63 7.10 12.27 10.48
C LEU A 63 7.41 12.32 11.97
N THR A 64 6.61 11.67 12.83
CA THR A 64 6.78 11.72 14.29
C THR A 64 7.32 10.42 14.86
N GLY A 65 6.98 9.29 14.24
CA GLY A 65 7.30 7.94 14.71
C GLY A 65 6.21 7.30 15.56
N LEU A 66 5.14 8.01 15.87
CA LEU A 66 4.02 7.44 16.61
C LEU A 66 3.31 6.38 15.76
N VAL A 67 3.12 5.21 16.32
CA VAL A 67 2.44 4.08 15.67
C VAL A 67 1.08 3.88 16.30
N LEU A 68 0.02 4.22 15.58
CA LEU A 68 -1.34 3.78 15.92
C LEU A 68 -1.62 2.45 15.21
N GLY A 69 -2.28 1.53 15.89
CA GLY A 69 -2.69 0.25 15.31
C GLY A 69 -3.78 0.42 14.25
N ASP A 70 -3.92 -0.57 13.36
CA ASP A 70 -4.97 -0.54 12.33
C ASP A 70 -6.35 -0.42 12.98
N GLY A 71 -7.12 0.58 12.55
CA GLY A 71 -8.43 0.88 13.08
C GLY A 71 -8.46 1.70 14.38
N GLU A 72 -7.32 1.93 15.04
CA GLU A 72 -7.26 2.79 16.24
C GLU A 72 -7.63 4.24 15.93
N GLU A 73 -7.40 4.73 14.72
CA GLU A 73 -7.79 6.06 14.29
C GLU A 73 -9.30 6.33 14.48
N LYS A 74 -10.13 5.28 14.45
CA LYS A 74 -11.59 5.37 14.66
C LYS A 74 -11.95 5.66 16.11
N VAL A 75 -11.09 5.35 17.06
CA VAL A 75 -11.33 5.49 18.51
C VAL A 75 -10.32 6.41 19.19
N ALA A 76 -9.22 6.75 18.54
CA ALA A 76 -8.18 7.61 19.09
C ALA A 76 -8.63 9.09 19.23
N GLY A 77 -9.70 9.48 18.56
CA GLY A 77 -10.15 10.87 18.51
C GLY A 77 -9.10 11.72 17.76
N TYR A 78 -8.55 12.72 18.46
CA TYR A 78 -7.48 13.57 17.90
C TYR A 78 -6.08 13.07 18.25
N SER A 79 -5.95 11.96 19.02
CA SER A 79 -4.63 11.41 19.35
C SER A 79 -3.94 10.90 18.09
N GLY A 80 -2.68 11.29 17.91
CA GLY A 80 -1.92 11.00 16.71
C GLY A 80 -2.00 12.07 15.62
N TRP A 81 -2.94 13.03 15.72
CA TRP A 81 -2.85 14.24 14.91
C TRP A 81 -1.63 15.04 15.34
N PHE A 82 -1.02 15.77 14.42
CA PHE A 82 0.21 16.48 14.72
C PHE A 82 0.30 17.81 13.97
N VAL A 83 1.07 18.74 14.53
CA VAL A 83 1.38 20.03 13.91
C VAL A 83 2.89 20.14 13.73
N VAL A 84 3.30 20.54 12.54
CA VAL A 84 4.68 20.93 12.23
C VAL A 84 4.69 22.43 11.93
N SER A 85 5.45 23.21 12.69
CA SER A 85 5.76 24.60 12.38
C SER A 85 7.23 24.73 11.94
N ALA A 86 7.71 25.97 11.78
CA ALA A 86 9.13 26.22 11.49
C ALA A 86 10.05 25.55 12.50
N ASP A 87 9.72 25.66 13.79
CA ASP A 87 10.58 25.23 14.89
C ASP A 87 10.01 24.07 15.70
N ASP A 88 8.67 23.89 15.71
CA ASP A 88 8.01 22.91 16.55
C ASP A 88 7.58 21.65 15.79
N LEU A 89 7.51 20.55 16.53
CA LEU A 89 6.77 19.34 16.20
C LEU A 89 5.88 19.02 17.40
N ILE A 90 4.57 19.00 17.20
CA ILE A 90 3.58 18.77 18.25
C ILE A 90 2.75 17.56 17.88
N VAL A 91 2.51 16.66 18.84
CA VAL A 91 1.57 15.52 18.68
C VAL A 91 0.44 15.68 19.68
N PHE A 92 -0.80 15.61 19.18
CA PHE A 92 -1.98 15.61 20.05
C PHE A 92 -2.14 14.23 20.69
N ALA A 93 -2.40 14.21 21.98
CA ALA A 93 -2.63 12.96 22.70
C ALA A 93 -3.58 13.18 23.88
N ASP A 94 -4.51 12.27 24.09
CA ASP A 94 -5.20 12.17 25.37
C ASP A 94 -4.45 11.23 26.33
N SER A 95 -5.00 11.02 27.52
CA SER A 95 -4.36 10.23 28.59
C SER A 95 -4.04 8.78 28.18
N ARG A 96 -4.74 8.22 27.20
CA ARG A 96 -4.54 6.84 26.73
C ARG A 96 -3.23 6.71 25.95
N TYR A 97 -2.80 7.77 25.25
CA TYR A 97 -1.67 7.77 24.32
C TYR A 97 -0.44 8.54 24.81
N THR A 98 -0.55 9.35 25.87
CA THR A 98 0.56 10.20 26.37
C THR A 98 1.85 9.42 26.61
N ILE A 99 1.77 8.23 27.24
CA ILE A 99 2.96 7.40 27.50
C ILE A 99 3.54 6.86 26.20
N GLN A 100 2.70 6.43 25.27
CA GLN A 100 3.11 5.91 23.99
C GLN A 100 3.82 6.98 23.15
N VAL A 101 3.22 8.17 23.04
CA VAL A 101 3.83 9.31 22.32
C VAL A 101 5.18 9.68 22.91
N SER A 102 5.31 9.72 24.26
CA SER A 102 6.61 10.05 24.90
C SER A 102 7.72 9.05 24.58
N ARG A 103 7.38 7.81 24.25
CA ARG A 103 8.33 6.73 23.89
C ARG A 103 8.66 6.69 22.39
N GLU A 104 7.64 6.85 21.55
CA GLU A 104 7.75 6.64 20.10
C GLU A 104 8.09 7.93 19.35
N ALA A 105 7.64 9.07 19.87
CA ALA A 105 7.89 10.41 19.32
C ALA A 105 8.57 11.33 20.36
N PRO A 106 9.75 10.96 20.89
CA PRO A 106 10.40 11.72 21.99
C PRO A 106 10.81 13.14 21.60
N ASP A 107 10.96 13.42 20.30
CA ASP A 107 11.31 14.73 19.77
C ASP A 107 10.09 15.66 19.59
N ALA A 108 8.88 15.16 19.83
CA ALA A 108 7.64 15.92 19.72
C ALA A 108 7.18 16.44 21.08
N ARG A 109 6.70 17.68 21.11
CA ARG A 109 5.93 18.19 22.26
C ARG A 109 4.55 17.55 22.26
N ILE A 110 4.13 17.01 23.40
CA ILE A 110 2.78 16.47 23.55
C ILE A 110 1.83 17.62 23.88
N GLU A 111 0.76 17.75 23.11
CA GLU A 111 -0.34 18.65 23.39
C GLU A 111 -1.56 17.82 23.83
N PRO A 112 -2.00 17.93 25.10
CA PRO A 112 -3.13 17.17 25.61
C PRO A 112 -4.45 17.68 24.99
N VAL A 113 -5.16 16.80 24.26
CA VAL A 113 -6.46 17.08 23.63
C VAL A 113 -7.42 15.94 23.96
N TYR A 114 -8.50 16.24 24.69
CA TYR A 114 -9.45 15.26 25.21
C TYR A 114 -10.82 15.29 24.50
N GLY A 115 -10.83 15.44 23.18
CA GLY A 115 -12.07 15.62 22.42
C GLY A 115 -12.50 17.08 22.30
N ASP A 116 -11.72 17.99 22.81
CA ASP A 116 -11.97 19.43 22.93
C ASP A 116 -11.13 20.28 21.97
N LEU A 117 -10.64 19.68 20.87
CA LEU A 117 -9.75 20.38 19.93
C LEU A 117 -10.35 21.70 19.42
N ARG A 118 -11.67 21.73 19.15
CA ARG A 118 -12.35 22.95 18.73
C ARG A 118 -12.17 24.10 19.72
N GLN A 119 -12.25 23.81 21.03
CA GLN A 119 -12.09 24.81 22.09
C GLN A 119 -10.63 25.21 22.27
N ARG A 120 -9.71 24.27 22.07
CA ARG A 120 -8.28 24.47 22.31
C ARG A 120 -7.51 24.99 21.08
N TRP A 121 -8.06 24.80 19.89
CA TRP A 121 -7.39 25.18 18.64
C TRP A 121 -6.97 26.66 18.60
N PRO A 122 -7.79 27.64 19.01
CA PRO A 122 -7.37 29.05 19.04
C PRO A 122 -6.14 29.29 19.92
N GLU A 123 -6.07 28.65 21.08
CA GLU A 123 -4.94 28.74 22.01
C GLU A 123 -3.66 28.09 21.45
N ILE A 124 -3.80 26.90 20.85
CA ILE A 124 -2.70 26.17 20.24
C ILE A 124 -2.12 27.00 19.08
N ALA A 125 -2.95 27.50 18.19
CA ALA A 125 -2.53 28.30 17.04
C ALA A 125 -1.90 29.63 17.45
N ALA A 126 -2.48 30.32 18.44
CA ALA A 126 -1.92 31.54 19.00
C ALA A 126 -0.55 31.30 19.68
N GLY A 127 -0.42 30.18 20.43
CA GLY A 127 0.83 29.79 21.06
C GLY A 127 1.96 29.47 20.07
N LEU A 128 1.60 29.04 18.86
CA LEU A 128 2.52 28.82 17.74
C LEU A 128 2.77 30.07 16.89
N GLY A 129 1.98 31.13 17.06
CA GLY A 129 2.05 32.33 16.26
C GLY A 129 1.67 32.15 14.79
N VAL A 130 0.88 31.11 14.50
CA VAL A 130 0.50 30.75 13.11
C VAL A 130 -0.75 31.49 12.67
N ARG A 131 -0.86 31.79 11.38
CA ARG A 131 -2.02 32.41 10.75
C ARG A 131 -2.50 31.68 9.52
N ARG A 132 -1.61 30.93 8.88
CA ARG A 132 -1.91 30.16 7.68
C ARG A 132 -1.44 28.73 7.84
N VAL A 133 -2.37 27.77 7.87
CA VAL A 133 -2.10 26.36 8.20
C VAL A 133 -2.47 25.47 7.03
N ALA A 134 -1.51 24.74 6.50
CA ALA A 134 -1.76 23.68 5.52
C ALA A 134 -2.35 22.46 6.23
N VAL A 135 -3.40 21.88 5.67
CA VAL A 135 -4.09 20.71 6.25
C VAL A 135 -4.25 19.60 5.25
N GLU A 136 -4.28 18.36 5.69
CA GLU A 136 -4.55 17.17 4.87
C GLU A 136 -6.04 17.13 4.49
N ALA A 137 -6.45 18.03 3.58
CA ALA A 137 -7.85 18.26 3.23
C ALA A 137 -8.57 17.03 2.69
N GLY A 138 -7.86 16.11 2.03
CA GLY A 138 -8.41 14.84 1.55
C GLY A 138 -8.76 13.85 2.66
N HIS A 139 -8.28 14.09 3.88
CA HIS A 139 -8.43 13.18 5.04
C HIS A 139 -9.08 13.86 6.24
N LEU A 140 -9.07 15.18 6.28
CA LEU A 140 -9.79 15.96 7.30
C LEU A 140 -11.29 15.95 6.98
N SER A 141 -12.13 15.49 7.92
CA SER A 141 -13.57 15.52 7.69
C SER A 141 -14.07 16.97 7.53
N HIS A 142 -15.16 17.16 6.76
CA HIS A 142 -15.79 18.48 6.62
C HIS A 142 -16.19 19.06 7.98
N ALA A 143 -16.65 18.25 8.91
CA ALA A 143 -16.99 18.69 10.26
C ALA A 143 -15.76 19.23 11.00
N ALA A 144 -14.65 18.51 11.00
CA ALA A 144 -13.41 18.94 11.63
C ALA A 144 -12.85 20.22 10.98
N TRP A 145 -12.90 20.34 9.66
CA TRP A 145 -12.53 21.57 8.96
C TRP A 145 -13.38 22.75 9.44
N THR A 146 -14.72 22.58 9.46
CA THR A 146 -15.67 23.63 9.87
C THR A 146 -15.47 24.04 11.33
N ASP A 147 -15.21 23.07 12.21
CA ASP A 147 -14.96 23.32 13.62
C ASP A 147 -13.65 24.09 13.84
N LEU A 148 -12.57 23.73 13.18
CA LEU A 148 -11.28 24.43 13.26
C LEU A 148 -11.39 25.85 12.70
N ALA A 149 -11.94 26.01 11.48
CA ALA A 149 -12.12 27.32 10.85
C ALA A 149 -13.06 28.24 11.64
N GLY A 150 -14.15 27.68 12.20
CA GLY A 150 -15.12 28.46 12.97
C GLY A 150 -14.63 28.83 14.37
N SER A 151 -13.74 28.03 14.98
CA SER A 151 -13.19 28.35 16.31
C SER A 151 -12.06 29.38 16.28
N ALA A 152 -11.33 29.46 15.18
CA ALA A 152 -10.22 30.39 14.98
C ALA A 152 -10.33 31.08 13.60
N PRO A 153 -11.27 32.00 13.41
CA PRO A 153 -11.54 32.62 12.10
C PRO A 153 -10.38 33.49 11.57
N GLU A 154 -9.43 33.83 12.41
CA GLU A 154 -8.18 34.52 12.04
C GLU A 154 -7.13 33.58 11.43
N ILE A 155 -7.35 32.26 11.49
CA ILE A 155 -6.48 31.23 10.92
C ILE A 155 -7.01 30.80 9.56
N GLU A 156 -6.25 31.01 8.51
CA GLU A 156 -6.55 30.50 7.19
C GLU A 156 -6.13 29.03 7.09
N LEU A 157 -7.10 28.13 6.85
CA LEU A 157 -6.83 26.73 6.53
C LEU A 157 -6.71 26.57 5.02
N VAL A 158 -5.61 25.96 4.53
CA VAL A 158 -5.38 25.70 3.12
C VAL A 158 -5.07 24.23 2.87
N PRO A 159 -5.48 23.62 1.74
CA PRO A 159 -5.11 22.25 1.42
C PRO A 159 -3.59 22.08 1.27
N ALA A 160 -3.04 21.03 1.86
CA ALA A 160 -1.63 20.64 1.77
C ALA A 160 -1.36 19.76 0.54
N ASN A 161 -1.70 20.27 -0.65
CA ASN A 161 -1.59 19.51 -1.89
C ASN A 161 -0.63 20.22 -2.86
N ASP A 162 0.08 19.44 -3.69
CA ASP A 162 0.78 19.97 -4.86
C ASP A 162 -0.22 20.49 -5.89
N LEU A 163 0.25 21.32 -6.82
CA LEU A 163 -0.59 21.77 -7.93
C LEU A 163 -0.90 20.56 -8.83
N GLY A 164 -2.18 20.32 -9.06
CA GLY A 164 -2.65 19.29 -9.97
C GLY A 164 -2.77 19.80 -11.41
N GLU A 165 -3.06 18.88 -12.33
CA GLU A 165 -3.37 19.23 -13.71
C GLU A 165 -4.83 19.70 -13.85
N GLY A 166 -5.02 20.86 -14.46
CA GLY A 166 -6.34 21.45 -14.65
C GLY A 166 -7.00 21.88 -13.33
N SER A 167 -8.25 21.48 -13.11
CA SER A 167 -9.03 21.79 -11.89
C SER A 167 -8.91 20.73 -10.78
N GLN A 168 -8.13 19.68 -11.00
CA GLN A 168 -7.95 18.63 -9.98
C GLN A 168 -6.84 19.02 -9.02
N PRO A 169 -7.01 18.80 -7.70
CA PRO A 169 -5.91 18.95 -6.76
C PRO A 169 -4.83 17.92 -7.07
N GLY A 170 -3.57 18.30 -6.94
CA GLY A 170 -2.44 17.40 -6.98
C GLY A 170 -2.37 16.52 -5.73
N PRO A 171 -1.37 15.64 -5.64
CA PRO A 171 -1.17 14.80 -4.47
C PRO A 171 -0.80 15.62 -3.24
N GLY A 172 -1.08 15.10 -2.06
CA GLY A 172 -0.66 15.69 -0.81
C GLY A 172 0.88 15.72 -0.67
N TRP A 173 1.38 16.66 0.10
CA TRP A 173 2.83 16.88 0.23
C TRP A 173 3.56 15.67 0.83
N VAL A 174 3.00 15.08 1.89
CA VAL A 174 3.61 13.93 2.55
C VAL A 174 3.42 12.66 1.73
N GLU A 175 2.29 12.50 1.03
CA GLU A 175 2.07 11.42 0.07
C GLU A 175 3.14 11.43 -1.04
N SER A 176 3.44 12.61 -1.58
CA SER A 176 4.49 12.78 -2.61
C SER A 176 5.88 12.41 -2.08
N ASP A 177 6.20 12.81 -0.84
CA ASP A 177 7.48 12.47 -0.21
C ASP A 177 7.60 10.95 0.04
N ARG A 178 6.51 10.29 0.46
CA ARG A 178 6.46 8.84 0.71
C ARG A 178 6.53 7.99 -0.56
N ALA A 179 6.21 8.56 -1.71
CA ALA A 179 6.34 7.86 -2.99
C ALA A 179 7.79 7.45 -3.30
N THR A 180 8.77 8.23 -2.84
CA THR A 180 10.20 7.88 -2.90
C THR A 180 10.60 7.16 -1.63
N LYS A 181 11.04 5.91 -1.77
CA LYS A 181 11.34 5.03 -0.63
C LYS A 181 12.78 5.17 -0.14
N GLU A 182 12.96 5.19 1.16
CA GLU A 182 14.27 5.06 1.80
C GLU A 182 14.68 3.57 1.89
N PRO A 183 15.97 3.24 2.00
CA PRO A 183 16.42 1.84 2.02
C PRO A 183 15.73 0.95 3.05
N ALA A 184 15.53 1.45 4.28
CA ALA A 184 14.87 0.71 5.34
C ALA A 184 13.36 0.49 5.08
N GLU A 185 12.71 1.35 4.28
CA GLU A 185 11.34 1.15 3.85
C GLU A 185 11.25 0.01 2.84
N LEU A 186 12.17 -0.02 1.85
CA LEU A 186 12.28 -1.10 0.86
C LEU A 186 12.51 -2.46 1.52
N GLU A 187 13.40 -2.53 2.52
CA GLU A 187 13.67 -3.76 3.25
C GLU A 187 12.44 -4.28 3.99
N ARG A 188 11.64 -3.40 4.60
CA ARG A 188 10.40 -3.80 5.29
C ARG A 188 9.34 -4.31 4.32
N VAL A 189 9.18 -3.66 3.15
CA VAL A 189 8.28 -4.17 2.11
C VAL A 189 8.73 -5.54 1.63
N ALA A 190 10.02 -5.73 1.36
CA ALA A 190 10.56 -7.03 0.96
C ALA A 190 10.35 -8.12 2.03
N ALA A 191 10.50 -7.77 3.32
CA ALA A 191 10.22 -8.68 4.42
C ALA A 191 8.72 -9.03 4.51
N ALA A 192 7.83 -8.07 4.25
CA ALA A 192 6.39 -8.32 4.19
C ALA A 192 6.03 -9.26 3.03
N CYS A 193 6.65 -9.08 1.85
CA CYS A 193 6.50 -10.01 0.72
C CYS A 193 6.93 -11.42 1.09
N ALA A 194 8.10 -11.58 1.73
CA ALA A 194 8.60 -12.89 2.13
C ALA A 194 7.68 -13.62 3.13
N VAL A 195 7.05 -12.89 4.04
CA VAL A 195 6.05 -13.47 4.97
C VAL A 195 4.81 -13.92 4.20
N ALA A 196 4.32 -13.12 3.25
CA ALA A 196 3.17 -13.46 2.40
C ALA A 196 3.46 -14.69 1.52
N ASP A 197 4.62 -14.72 0.84
CA ASP A 197 5.08 -15.85 0.03
C ASP A 197 5.10 -17.17 0.83
N ARG A 198 5.68 -17.13 2.04
CA ARG A 198 5.74 -18.29 2.96
C ARG A 198 4.37 -18.76 3.40
N ALA A 199 3.47 -17.82 3.69
CA ALA A 199 2.13 -18.14 4.15
C ALA A 199 1.32 -18.87 3.07
N LEU A 200 1.33 -18.39 1.82
CA LEU A 200 0.65 -19.08 0.72
C LEU A 200 1.27 -20.44 0.43
N ALA A 201 2.61 -20.56 0.40
CA ALA A 201 3.27 -21.83 0.23
C ALA A 201 2.90 -22.86 1.31
N THR A 202 2.73 -22.41 2.55
CA THR A 202 2.29 -23.27 3.66
C THR A 202 0.82 -23.70 3.51
N LEU A 203 -0.01 -22.84 2.91
CA LEU A 203 -1.44 -23.12 2.68
C LEU A 203 -1.67 -24.15 1.57
N LEU A 204 -0.83 -24.22 0.54
CA LEU A 204 -1.07 -25.02 -0.66
C LEU A 204 -1.53 -26.46 -0.40
N PRO A 205 -0.91 -27.22 0.54
CA PRO A 205 -1.33 -28.62 0.83
C PRO A 205 -2.71 -28.73 1.49
N GLU A 206 -3.25 -27.63 2.01
CA GLU A 206 -4.57 -27.59 2.66
C GLU A 206 -5.70 -27.33 1.66
N ILE A 207 -5.37 -26.85 0.45
CA ILE A 207 -6.35 -26.57 -0.61
C ILE A 207 -6.85 -27.87 -1.21
N ARG A 208 -8.14 -28.16 -1.01
CA ARG A 208 -8.80 -29.35 -1.54
C ARG A 208 -10.28 -29.10 -1.81
N SER A 209 -10.88 -29.94 -2.64
CA SER A 209 -12.31 -29.88 -2.90
C SER A 209 -13.13 -29.94 -1.61
N GLY A 210 -14.15 -29.08 -1.50
CA GLY A 210 -15.07 -29.00 -0.36
C GLY A 210 -14.66 -28.02 0.73
N VAL A 211 -13.41 -27.54 0.78
CA VAL A 211 -13.01 -26.43 1.67
C VAL A 211 -13.63 -25.15 1.12
N THR A 212 -14.12 -24.27 2.00
CA THR A 212 -14.75 -23.01 1.56
C THR A 212 -13.74 -21.88 1.39
N GLU A 213 -14.11 -20.86 0.60
CA GLU A 213 -13.34 -19.61 0.44
C GLU A 213 -13.01 -19.00 1.80
N ALA A 214 -14.01 -18.85 2.67
CA ALA A 214 -13.83 -18.27 4.01
C ALA A 214 -12.88 -19.09 4.89
N GLN A 215 -12.91 -20.43 4.79
CA GLN A 215 -11.97 -21.28 5.53
C GLN A 215 -10.53 -21.11 5.05
N LEU A 216 -10.32 -21.00 3.74
CA LEU A 216 -9.00 -20.78 3.17
C LEU A 216 -8.47 -19.37 3.49
N ALA A 217 -9.32 -18.35 3.36
CA ALA A 217 -8.96 -16.97 3.73
C ALA A 217 -8.56 -16.87 5.20
N TRP A 218 -9.38 -17.41 6.11
CA TRP A 218 -9.07 -17.45 7.53
C TRP A 218 -7.76 -18.19 7.83
N ARG A 219 -7.55 -19.33 7.15
CA ARG A 219 -6.32 -20.10 7.34
C ARG A 219 -5.09 -19.33 6.87
N LEU A 220 -5.19 -18.64 5.74
CA LEU A 220 -4.11 -17.77 5.22
C LEU A 220 -3.82 -16.62 6.18
N GLU A 221 -4.85 -15.97 6.72
CA GLU A 221 -4.68 -14.93 7.75
C GLU A 221 -3.90 -15.46 8.97
N VAL A 222 -4.28 -16.63 9.49
CA VAL A 222 -3.56 -17.26 10.62
C VAL A 222 -2.10 -17.52 10.27
N LEU A 223 -1.82 -17.99 9.04
CA LEU A 223 -0.45 -18.28 8.60
C LEU A 223 0.37 -16.99 8.44
N ILE A 224 -0.21 -15.91 7.95
CA ILE A 224 0.46 -14.60 7.86
C ILE A 224 0.82 -14.09 9.26
N ARG A 225 -0.15 -14.05 10.19
CA ARG A 225 0.06 -13.56 11.56
C ARG A 225 1.06 -14.40 12.34
N THR A 226 0.96 -15.73 12.27
CA THR A 226 1.89 -16.63 12.94
C THR A 226 3.23 -16.75 12.22
N GLY A 227 3.29 -16.37 10.95
CA GLY A 227 4.49 -16.38 10.11
C GLY A 227 5.44 -15.21 10.33
N GLY A 228 5.14 -14.26 11.25
CA GLY A 228 6.02 -13.15 11.62
C GLY A 228 5.56 -11.78 11.15
N ALA A 229 4.34 -11.66 10.62
CA ALA A 229 3.71 -10.37 10.34
C ALA A 229 3.24 -9.68 11.64
N ASP A 230 3.22 -8.35 11.64
CA ASP A 230 2.60 -7.55 12.69
C ASP A 230 1.07 -7.51 12.52
N GLY A 231 0.60 -7.63 11.27
CA GLY A 231 -0.81 -7.66 10.88
C GLY A 231 -0.99 -8.10 9.44
N LEU A 232 -2.22 -8.02 8.96
CA LEU A 232 -2.53 -8.10 7.54
C LEU A 232 -2.29 -6.74 6.89
N ALA A 233 -1.99 -6.72 5.59
CA ALA A 233 -2.00 -5.47 4.82
C ALA A 233 -3.45 -4.99 4.59
N PHE A 234 -4.37 -5.93 4.35
CA PHE A 234 -5.80 -5.74 4.15
C PHE A 234 -6.51 -7.10 4.35
N ASP A 235 -7.83 -7.11 4.28
CA ASP A 235 -8.61 -8.35 4.43
C ASP A 235 -8.34 -9.30 3.25
N VAL A 236 -8.07 -10.58 3.56
CA VAL A 236 -7.73 -11.60 2.57
C VAL A 236 -8.93 -11.87 1.66
N ALA A 237 -8.77 -11.70 0.35
CA ALA A 237 -9.71 -12.24 -0.63
C ALA A 237 -9.28 -13.67 -1.04
N CYS A 238 -10.25 -14.59 -1.06
CA CYS A 238 -10.12 -15.94 -1.58
C CYS A 238 -11.40 -16.26 -2.33
N LEU A 239 -11.34 -16.27 -3.66
CA LEU A 239 -12.50 -16.28 -4.53
C LEU A 239 -12.42 -17.46 -5.51
N ALA A 240 -13.49 -18.27 -5.60
CA ALA A 240 -13.48 -19.49 -6.38
C ALA A 240 -14.45 -19.43 -7.59
N GLY A 241 -13.99 -19.87 -8.75
CA GLY A 241 -14.80 -19.94 -9.97
C GLY A 241 -15.32 -18.58 -10.43
N PRO A 242 -16.64 -18.41 -10.67
CA PRO A 242 -17.21 -17.14 -11.13
C PRO A 242 -16.96 -15.95 -10.19
N GLU A 243 -16.84 -16.19 -8.90
CA GLU A 243 -16.58 -15.10 -7.93
C GLU A 243 -15.18 -14.48 -8.07
N ALA A 244 -14.24 -15.20 -8.68
CA ALA A 244 -12.95 -14.64 -9.04
C ALA A 244 -13.06 -13.47 -10.05
N ALA A 245 -14.22 -13.30 -10.70
CA ALA A 245 -14.54 -12.16 -11.54
C ALA A 245 -14.87 -10.88 -10.75
N LEU A 246 -14.91 -10.93 -9.42
CA LEU A 246 -15.13 -9.76 -8.55
C LEU A 246 -13.78 -9.23 -8.05
N PRO A 247 -13.24 -8.12 -8.59
CA PRO A 247 -11.90 -7.63 -8.21
C PRO A 247 -11.73 -7.37 -6.71
N HIS A 248 -12.81 -6.97 -6.02
CA HIS A 248 -12.87 -6.71 -4.58
C HIS A 248 -13.90 -7.59 -3.88
N GLY A 249 -14.05 -8.84 -4.33
CA GLY A 249 -14.95 -9.80 -3.72
C GLY A 249 -14.50 -10.21 -2.32
N SER A 250 -15.47 -10.60 -1.47
CA SER A 250 -15.19 -11.14 -0.14
C SER A 250 -15.40 -12.64 -0.10
N PRO A 251 -14.57 -13.40 0.63
CA PRO A 251 -14.70 -14.84 0.79
C PRO A 251 -16.04 -15.23 1.41
N GLY A 252 -16.70 -16.24 0.82
CA GLY A 252 -17.97 -16.75 1.30
C GLY A 252 -17.90 -18.23 1.70
N ASP A 253 -19.07 -18.81 1.98
CA ASP A 253 -19.22 -20.24 2.31
C ASP A 253 -19.22 -21.16 1.08
N ARG A 254 -18.86 -20.63 -0.10
CA ARG A 254 -18.78 -21.43 -1.33
C ARG A 254 -17.65 -22.43 -1.23
N PRO A 255 -17.96 -23.73 -1.45
CA PRO A 255 -16.94 -24.75 -1.47
C PRO A 255 -16.13 -24.70 -2.77
N VAL A 256 -14.83 -24.79 -2.66
CA VAL A 256 -13.92 -24.97 -3.78
C VAL A 256 -14.25 -26.30 -4.50
N ARG A 257 -14.29 -26.28 -5.83
CA ARG A 257 -14.64 -27.44 -6.66
C ARG A 257 -13.52 -27.78 -7.64
N PRO A 258 -13.37 -29.05 -8.04
CA PRO A 258 -12.44 -29.40 -9.11
C PRO A 258 -12.76 -28.64 -10.40
N GLY A 259 -11.73 -28.21 -11.12
CA GLY A 259 -11.83 -27.38 -12.33
C GLY A 259 -12.01 -25.90 -12.06
N ALA A 260 -12.16 -25.47 -10.79
CA ALA A 260 -12.34 -24.06 -10.47
C ALA A 260 -11.00 -23.31 -10.48
N VAL A 261 -11.07 -22.08 -10.96
CA VAL A 261 -10.10 -21.03 -10.64
C VAL A 261 -10.19 -20.69 -9.16
N LEU A 262 -9.08 -20.44 -8.50
CA LEU A 262 -9.02 -19.99 -7.12
C LEU A 262 -8.06 -18.80 -7.02
N LEU A 263 -8.62 -17.61 -6.90
CA LEU A 263 -7.88 -16.36 -6.79
C LEU A 263 -7.68 -16.02 -5.31
N PHE A 264 -6.44 -15.81 -4.93
CA PHE A 264 -6.06 -15.21 -3.64
C PHE A 264 -5.50 -13.82 -3.88
N ASP A 265 -6.00 -12.84 -3.11
CA ASP A 265 -5.44 -11.50 -3.01
C ASP A 265 -5.23 -11.17 -1.53
N PHE A 266 -3.99 -10.91 -1.14
CA PHE A 266 -3.60 -10.81 0.25
C PHE A 266 -2.24 -10.15 0.42
N GLY A 267 -2.01 -9.63 1.63
CA GLY A 267 -0.74 -9.04 1.99
C GLY A 267 -0.44 -9.15 3.48
N ALA A 268 0.84 -9.07 3.82
CA ALA A 268 1.33 -9.00 5.19
C ALA A 268 1.75 -7.58 5.55
N GLN A 269 1.72 -7.24 6.83
CA GLN A 269 2.31 -6.02 7.37
C GLN A 269 3.51 -6.38 8.24
N VAL A 270 4.67 -5.77 7.95
CA VAL A 270 5.92 -5.97 8.70
C VAL A 270 6.60 -4.64 8.98
N GLY A 271 6.86 -4.34 10.24
CA GLY A 271 7.42 -3.05 10.65
C GLY A 271 6.55 -1.87 10.18
N GLY A 272 5.23 -2.09 10.02
CA GLY A 272 4.23 -1.14 9.53
C GLY A 272 4.17 -0.98 8.02
N TYR A 273 5.05 -1.60 7.26
CA TYR A 273 5.04 -1.60 5.79
C TYR A 273 4.31 -2.82 5.27
N ARG A 274 3.61 -2.64 4.17
CA ARG A 274 2.67 -3.61 3.63
C ARG A 274 3.24 -4.28 2.38
N SER A 275 2.86 -5.55 2.18
CA SER A 275 2.98 -6.24 0.89
C SER A 275 1.60 -6.41 0.26
N ASP A 276 1.61 -6.73 -1.02
CA ASP A 276 0.43 -7.01 -1.83
C ASP A 276 0.78 -8.10 -2.85
N MET A 277 -0.09 -9.09 -3.00
CA MET A 277 0.12 -10.17 -3.95
C MET A 277 -1.18 -10.85 -4.32
N THR A 278 -1.47 -10.92 -5.61
CA THR A 278 -2.51 -11.79 -6.14
C THR A 278 -1.92 -13.00 -6.83
N ARG A 279 -2.47 -14.17 -6.52
CA ARG A 279 -2.21 -15.41 -7.25
C ARG A 279 -3.50 -16.11 -7.62
N THR A 280 -3.59 -16.49 -8.88
CA THR A 280 -4.67 -17.33 -9.40
C THR A 280 -4.16 -18.75 -9.58
N LEU A 281 -4.78 -19.70 -8.88
CA LEU A 281 -4.45 -21.12 -8.89
C LEU A 281 -5.58 -21.91 -9.57
N PHE A 282 -5.31 -23.17 -9.93
CA PHE A 282 -6.33 -24.08 -10.43
C PHE A 282 -6.52 -25.26 -9.49
N VAL A 283 -7.76 -25.60 -9.20
CA VAL A 283 -8.09 -26.77 -8.37
C VAL A 283 -8.38 -27.96 -9.28
N GLY A 284 -7.43 -28.89 -9.38
CA GLY A 284 -7.48 -29.93 -10.39
C GLY A 284 -7.24 -29.37 -11.81
N GLU A 285 -7.67 -30.11 -12.83
CA GLU A 285 -7.39 -29.77 -14.24
C GLU A 285 -8.16 -28.51 -14.69
N PRO A 286 -7.48 -27.43 -15.14
CA PRO A 286 -8.12 -26.20 -15.59
C PRO A 286 -8.83 -26.40 -16.94
N THR A 287 -9.84 -25.56 -17.22
CA THR A 287 -10.44 -25.51 -18.55
C THR A 287 -9.50 -24.83 -19.55
N GLY A 288 -9.66 -25.14 -20.85
CA GLY A 288 -8.86 -24.47 -21.90
C GLY A 288 -9.11 -22.97 -21.95
N ARG A 289 -10.31 -22.50 -21.55
CA ARG A 289 -10.64 -21.07 -21.48
C ARG A 289 -9.92 -20.38 -20.33
N ASP A 290 -9.95 -20.98 -19.15
CA ASP A 290 -9.27 -20.41 -17.98
C ASP A 290 -7.75 -20.31 -18.21
N LEU A 291 -7.17 -21.33 -18.84
CA LEU A 291 -5.76 -21.30 -19.25
C LEU A 291 -5.48 -20.16 -20.22
N ALA A 292 -6.31 -19.96 -21.24
CA ALA A 292 -6.13 -18.90 -22.22
C ALA A 292 -6.19 -17.50 -21.57
N ILE A 293 -7.11 -17.27 -20.65
CA ILE A 293 -7.21 -16.01 -19.87
C ILE A 293 -5.99 -15.85 -18.96
N TYR A 294 -5.57 -16.92 -18.27
CA TYR A 294 -4.38 -16.89 -17.44
C TYR A 294 -3.12 -16.52 -18.22
N GLU A 295 -2.90 -17.17 -19.36
CA GLU A 295 -1.77 -16.89 -20.23
C GLU A 295 -1.79 -15.45 -20.77
N LEU A 296 -2.95 -14.91 -21.10
CA LEU A 296 -3.12 -13.51 -21.52
C LEU A 296 -2.72 -12.54 -20.40
N VAL A 297 -3.19 -12.76 -19.16
CA VAL A 297 -2.86 -11.92 -18.02
C VAL A 297 -1.37 -12.01 -17.69
N ALA A 298 -0.79 -13.23 -17.74
CA ALA A 298 0.63 -13.43 -17.53
C ALA A 298 1.49 -12.71 -18.59
N GLN A 299 1.06 -12.72 -19.86
CA GLN A 299 1.73 -11.96 -20.93
C GLN A 299 1.66 -10.44 -20.70
N ALA A 300 0.50 -9.95 -20.25
CA ALA A 300 0.31 -8.52 -19.95
C ALA A 300 1.22 -8.07 -18.79
N GLN A 301 1.29 -8.85 -17.72
CA GLN A 301 2.19 -8.56 -16.60
C GLN A 301 3.66 -8.58 -17.04
N ALA A 302 4.07 -9.60 -17.77
CA ALA A 302 5.43 -9.72 -18.28
C ALA A 302 5.82 -8.56 -19.19
N ALA A 303 4.89 -8.06 -20.03
CA ALA A 303 5.12 -6.91 -20.90
C ALA A 303 5.37 -5.63 -20.08
N ALA A 304 4.60 -5.40 -19.02
CA ALA A 304 4.81 -4.24 -18.14
C ALA A 304 6.16 -4.31 -17.42
N ILE A 305 6.51 -5.46 -16.84
CA ILE A 305 7.80 -5.65 -16.15
C ILE A 305 8.97 -5.48 -17.12
N ALA A 306 8.90 -6.08 -18.32
CA ALA A 306 9.95 -5.97 -19.33
C ALA A 306 10.14 -4.54 -19.84
N GLY A 307 9.03 -3.78 -20.01
CA GLY A 307 9.08 -2.37 -20.41
C GLY A 307 9.74 -1.49 -19.35
N LEU A 308 9.41 -1.72 -18.09
CA LEU A 308 10.04 -1.04 -16.94
C LEU A 308 11.53 -1.39 -16.82
N GLU A 309 11.90 -2.66 -16.97
CA GLU A 309 13.30 -3.07 -16.97
C GLU A 309 14.10 -2.40 -18.10
N ALA A 310 13.52 -2.29 -19.29
CA ALA A 310 14.14 -1.61 -20.41
C ALA A 310 14.36 -0.12 -20.12
N ALA A 311 13.37 0.56 -19.54
CA ALA A 311 13.46 1.97 -19.15
C ALA A 311 14.57 2.19 -18.11
N VAL A 312 14.62 1.38 -17.06
CA VAL A 312 15.63 1.47 -15.99
C VAL A 312 17.03 1.18 -16.53
N ARG A 313 17.20 0.16 -17.35
CA ARG A 313 18.51 -0.17 -18.00
C ARG A 313 18.97 0.94 -18.94
N GLY A 314 18.03 1.57 -19.66
CA GLY A 314 18.32 2.67 -20.57
C GLY A 314 18.85 3.92 -19.87
N GLY A 315 18.51 4.12 -18.58
CA GLY A 315 18.96 5.28 -17.79
C GLY A 315 18.41 6.62 -18.27
N GLY A 316 17.35 6.61 -19.08
CA GLY A 316 16.58 7.78 -19.50
C GLY A 316 15.52 8.17 -18.46
N PRO A 317 14.63 9.12 -18.81
CA PRO A 317 13.50 9.43 -17.94
C PRO A 317 12.62 8.19 -17.75
N LEU A 318 12.16 7.98 -16.51
CA LEU A 318 11.23 6.90 -16.19
C LEU A 318 9.87 7.16 -16.84
N PRO A 319 9.11 6.11 -17.19
CA PRO A 319 7.76 6.26 -17.71
C PRO A 319 6.84 6.88 -16.66
N THR A 320 5.73 7.44 -17.13
CA THR A 320 4.62 7.90 -16.31
C THR A 320 3.69 6.74 -15.95
N GLY A 321 2.83 6.91 -14.94
CA GLY A 321 1.84 5.89 -14.59
C GLY A 321 0.96 5.43 -15.75
N PRO A 322 0.38 6.33 -16.59
CA PRO A 322 -0.37 5.93 -17.78
C PRO A 322 0.44 5.17 -18.83
N GLU A 323 1.74 5.46 -18.99
CA GLU A 323 2.59 4.73 -19.91
C GLU A 323 2.87 3.30 -19.42
N VAL A 324 3.07 3.10 -18.11
CA VAL A 324 3.18 1.76 -17.53
C VAL A 324 1.87 0.98 -17.67
N ASP A 325 0.73 1.62 -17.41
CA ASP A 325 -0.58 1.00 -17.61
C ASP A 325 -0.76 0.52 -19.05
N ALA A 326 -0.35 1.32 -20.03
CA ALA A 326 -0.44 0.96 -21.44
C ALA A 326 0.36 -0.31 -21.79
N LEU A 327 1.53 -0.54 -21.18
CA LEU A 327 2.33 -1.73 -21.43
C LEU A 327 1.58 -3.04 -21.18
N ALA A 328 0.78 -3.11 -20.10
CA ALA A 328 -0.04 -4.29 -19.81
C ALA A 328 -1.37 -4.25 -20.54
N ARG A 329 -2.03 -3.09 -20.53
CA ARG A 329 -3.38 -2.94 -21.06
C ARG A 329 -3.48 -3.19 -22.56
N ASP A 330 -2.51 -2.74 -23.33
CA ASP A 330 -2.53 -2.89 -24.79
C ASP A 330 -2.47 -4.38 -25.20
N VAL A 331 -1.81 -5.23 -24.41
CA VAL A 331 -1.82 -6.68 -24.62
C VAL A 331 -3.23 -7.25 -24.45
N ILE A 332 -3.93 -6.86 -23.37
CA ILE A 332 -5.29 -7.32 -23.06
C ILE A 332 -6.30 -6.78 -24.10
N VAL A 333 -6.16 -5.51 -24.50
CA VAL A 333 -6.99 -4.88 -25.54
C VAL A 333 -6.82 -5.57 -26.89
N ALA A 334 -5.57 -5.85 -27.30
CA ALA A 334 -5.29 -6.53 -28.55
C ALA A 334 -5.91 -7.94 -28.64
N ALA A 335 -6.07 -8.60 -27.49
CA ALA A 335 -6.75 -9.90 -27.38
C ALA A 335 -8.29 -9.80 -27.32
N GLY A 336 -8.87 -8.58 -27.36
CA GLY A 336 -10.32 -8.35 -27.34
C GLY A 336 -10.94 -8.29 -25.93
N HIS A 337 -10.12 -8.24 -24.87
CA HIS A 337 -10.57 -8.20 -23.47
C HIS A 337 -10.45 -6.84 -22.78
N GLY A 338 -10.32 -5.75 -23.56
CA GLY A 338 -10.13 -4.40 -23.01
C GLY A 338 -11.21 -3.92 -22.04
N ASP A 339 -12.48 -4.32 -22.27
CA ASP A 339 -13.61 -3.98 -21.40
C ASP A 339 -13.65 -4.83 -20.12
N HIS A 340 -12.91 -5.92 -20.07
CA HIS A 340 -12.80 -6.82 -18.94
C HIS A 340 -11.62 -6.50 -18.01
N PHE A 341 -10.87 -5.42 -18.29
CA PHE A 341 -9.81 -4.88 -17.44
C PHE A 341 -10.17 -3.47 -16.96
N GLY A 342 -10.94 -3.40 -15.89
CA GLY A 342 -11.62 -2.19 -15.43
C GLY A 342 -10.81 -1.28 -14.50
N HIS A 343 -9.67 -1.73 -13.94
CA HIS A 343 -8.85 -0.96 -13.00
C HIS A 343 -7.48 -0.55 -13.58
N GLY A 344 -6.65 0.14 -12.81
CA GLY A 344 -5.27 0.44 -13.17
C GLY A 344 -4.37 -0.78 -13.11
N THR A 345 -3.23 -0.72 -13.77
CA THR A 345 -2.23 -1.81 -13.76
C THR A 345 -1.52 -1.92 -12.40
N GLY A 346 -1.64 -0.91 -11.51
CA GLY A 346 -1.04 -0.98 -10.19
C GLY A 346 -1.03 0.34 -9.42
N HIS A 347 -0.48 0.27 -8.23
CA HIS A 347 -0.37 1.38 -7.29
C HIS A 347 0.88 1.26 -6.42
N GLY A 348 1.35 2.38 -5.87
CA GLY A 348 2.39 2.40 -4.86
C GLY A 348 1.93 1.74 -3.57
N ILE A 349 2.88 1.25 -2.81
CA ILE A 349 2.66 0.62 -1.51
C ILE A 349 3.75 1.03 -0.51
N GLY A 350 3.42 0.98 0.76
CA GLY A 350 4.35 1.29 1.84
C GLY A 350 3.68 1.22 3.20
N LEU A 351 3.53 2.34 3.87
CA LEU A 351 2.75 2.45 5.11
C LEU A 351 1.24 2.29 4.88
N ALA A 352 0.77 2.64 3.68
CA ALA A 352 -0.59 2.33 3.23
C ALA A 352 -0.55 1.30 2.12
N THR A 353 -1.63 0.50 1.97
CA THR A 353 -1.77 -0.45 0.85
C THR A 353 -1.79 0.31 -0.47
N HIS A 354 -2.62 1.36 -0.57
CA HIS A 354 -2.68 2.22 -1.75
C HIS A 354 -2.02 3.56 -1.46
N GLU A 355 -0.92 3.85 -2.13
CA GLU A 355 -0.26 5.14 -2.11
C GLU A 355 0.34 5.48 -3.48
N LEU A 356 1.08 6.57 -3.61
CA LEU A 356 1.76 6.91 -4.85
C LEU A 356 2.99 6.01 -5.11
N PRO A 357 3.30 5.75 -6.41
CA PRO A 357 2.65 6.25 -7.63
C PRO A 357 1.38 5.46 -8.00
N SER A 358 0.47 6.08 -8.76
CA SER A 358 -0.66 5.37 -9.38
C SER A 358 -0.30 4.97 -10.82
N LEU A 359 -0.61 3.73 -11.20
CA LEU A 359 -0.35 3.17 -12.53
C LEU A 359 -1.68 2.87 -13.23
N GLY A 360 -2.27 3.88 -13.82
CA GLY A 360 -3.56 3.76 -14.50
C GLY A 360 -3.79 4.85 -15.55
N LYS A 361 -4.76 4.67 -16.41
CA LYS A 361 -5.10 5.60 -17.51
C LYS A 361 -5.27 7.05 -17.07
N ARG A 362 -5.75 7.27 -15.83
CA ARG A 362 -6.07 8.59 -15.26
C ARG A 362 -5.02 9.09 -14.27
N ALA A 363 -3.92 8.35 -14.10
CA ALA A 363 -2.83 8.79 -13.24
C ALA A 363 -2.15 10.05 -13.80
N ALA A 364 -1.49 10.80 -12.93
CA ALA A 364 -0.75 11.99 -13.34
C ALA A 364 0.37 11.63 -14.34
N ARG A 365 0.55 12.47 -15.37
CA ARG A 365 1.58 12.30 -16.40
C ARG A 365 2.93 12.83 -15.92
N VAL A 366 3.35 12.38 -14.76
CA VAL A 366 4.67 12.66 -14.19
C VAL A 366 5.51 11.39 -14.16
N ALA A 367 6.82 11.53 -14.34
CA ALA A 367 7.73 10.38 -14.29
C ALA A 367 7.63 9.69 -12.94
N LEU A 368 7.72 8.35 -12.93
CA LEU A 368 7.74 7.58 -11.69
C LEU A 368 8.86 8.06 -10.77
N PRO A 369 8.61 8.13 -9.45
CA PRO A 369 9.67 8.41 -8.47
C PRO A 369 10.70 7.28 -8.43
N SER A 370 11.90 7.59 -7.93
CA SER A 370 12.97 6.59 -7.76
C SER A 370 13.87 6.96 -6.57
N PRO A 371 14.15 6.00 -5.66
CA PRO A 371 13.62 4.63 -5.64
C PRO A 371 12.14 4.56 -5.21
N THR A 372 11.41 3.56 -5.68
CA THR A 372 9.98 3.37 -5.36
C THR A 372 9.58 1.89 -5.39
N VAL A 373 8.40 1.58 -4.84
CA VAL A 373 7.74 0.26 -4.90
C VAL A 373 6.29 0.43 -5.33
N PHE A 374 5.82 -0.45 -6.20
CA PHE A 374 4.45 -0.47 -6.67
C PHE A 374 4.04 -1.87 -7.13
N SER A 375 2.73 -2.13 -7.23
CA SER A 375 2.19 -3.37 -7.79
C SER A 375 2.17 -3.34 -9.32
N ILE A 376 2.24 -4.51 -9.92
CA ILE A 376 1.93 -4.78 -11.34
C ILE A 376 0.92 -5.92 -11.35
N GLU A 377 -0.36 -5.59 -11.55
CA GLU A 377 -1.50 -6.45 -11.26
C GLU A 377 -2.56 -6.49 -12.38
N PRO A 378 -2.21 -6.67 -13.65
CA PRO A 378 -3.23 -6.77 -14.68
C PRO A 378 -4.19 -7.93 -14.39
N GLY A 379 -5.47 -7.73 -14.74
CA GLY A 379 -6.52 -8.73 -14.56
C GLY A 379 -7.54 -8.74 -15.69
N VAL A 380 -8.18 -9.89 -15.91
CA VAL A 380 -9.33 -10.07 -16.81
C VAL A 380 -10.45 -10.74 -16.03
N TYR A 381 -11.61 -10.10 -16.02
CA TYR A 381 -12.76 -10.52 -15.23
C TYR A 381 -13.96 -10.72 -16.15
N LEU A 382 -14.40 -11.97 -16.27
CA LEU A 382 -15.54 -12.38 -17.09
C LEU A 382 -16.71 -12.69 -16.17
N GLU A 383 -17.67 -11.77 -16.10
CA GLU A 383 -18.84 -11.84 -15.23
C GLU A 383 -19.53 -13.20 -15.34
N ASP A 384 -19.89 -13.79 -14.20
CA ASP A 384 -20.51 -15.12 -14.06
C ASP A 384 -19.69 -16.31 -14.62
N GLU A 385 -18.43 -16.09 -15.02
CA GLU A 385 -17.61 -17.13 -15.61
C GLU A 385 -16.31 -17.38 -14.83
N THR A 386 -15.36 -16.45 -14.89
CA THR A 386 -14.02 -16.59 -14.32
C THR A 386 -13.32 -15.24 -14.15
N GLY A 387 -12.36 -15.17 -13.28
CA GLY A 387 -11.46 -14.01 -13.12
C GLY A 387 -10.03 -14.45 -12.90
N VAL A 388 -9.10 -13.76 -13.53
CA VAL A 388 -7.67 -13.97 -13.35
C VAL A 388 -7.00 -12.64 -13.08
N ARG A 389 -6.23 -12.56 -12.01
CA ARG A 389 -5.26 -11.50 -11.71
C ARG A 389 -3.95 -12.14 -11.30
N ILE A 390 -2.86 -11.60 -11.78
CA ILE A 390 -1.50 -11.98 -11.39
C ILE A 390 -0.79 -10.68 -10.99
N GLU A 391 -0.34 -10.62 -9.75
CA GLU A 391 0.20 -9.42 -9.16
C GLU A 391 1.54 -9.68 -8.50
N ASP A 392 2.48 -8.81 -8.77
CA ASP A 392 3.75 -8.76 -8.08
C ASP A 392 4.08 -7.32 -7.64
N LEU A 393 4.71 -7.19 -6.49
CA LEU A 393 5.36 -5.95 -6.09
C LEU A 393 6.73 -5.84 -6.74
N VAL A 394 6.98 -4.65 -7.30
CA VAL A 394 8.20 -4.33 -8.00
C VAL A 394 8.89 -3.14 -7.33
N SER A 395 10.17 -3.30 -6.97
CA SER A 395 11.05 -2.21 -6.55
C SER A 395 11.82 -1.68 -7.76
N LEU A 396 11.82 -0.36 -7.94
CA LEU A 396 12.50 0.33 -9.02
C LEU A 396 13.51 1.32 -8.45
N ASP A 397 14.78 1.22 -8.88
CA ASP A 397 15.85 2.16 -8.55
C ASP A 397 16.61 2.55 -9.81
N LEU A 398 16.38 3.78 -10.29
CA LEU A 398 17.03 4.30 -11.50
C LEU A 398 18.53 4.54 -11.29
N ALA A 399 18.94 5.00 -10.11
CA ALA A 399 20.34 5.28 -9.81
C ALA A 399 21.17 3.98 -9.80
N ALA A 400 20.60 2.90 -9.24
CA ALA A 400 21.19 1.58 -9.25
C ALA A 400 20.95 0.82 -10.57
N ARG A 401 20.15 1.37 -11.51
CA ARG A 401 19.68 0.71 -12.75
C ARG A 401 19.08 -0.67 -12.48
N ARG A 402 18.29 -0.76 -11.41
CA ARG A 402 17.72 -2.02 -10.94
C ARG A 402 16.20 -1.95 -10.89
N LEU A 403 15.59 -2.97 -11.46
CA LEU A 403 14.21 -3.38 -11.20
C LEU A 403 14.26 -4.73 -10.51
N GLU A 404 13.50 -4.91 -9.45
CA GLU A 404 13.44 -6.17 -8.72
C GLU A 404 12.00 -6.51 -8.37
N VAL A 405 11.55 -7.70 -8.76
CA VAL A 405 10.29 -8.27 -8.28
C VAL A 405 10.49 -8.74 -6.84
N LEU A 406 9.77 -8.16 -5.89
CA LEU A 406 9.92 -8.41 -4.45
C LEU A 406 9.16 -9.66 -3.99
N THR A 407 7.97 -9.89 -4.52
CA THR A 407 7.21 -11.13 -4.32
C THR A 407 7.91 -12.28 -5.06
N LYS A 408 8.14 -13.38 -4.38
CA LYS A 408 8.94 -14.51 -4.92
C LYS A 408 8.10 -15.78 -5.14
N PHE A 409 6.84 -15.79 -4.67
CA PHE A 409 5.95 -16.89 -4.94
C PHE A 409 5.71 -17.01 -6.47
N PRO A 410 5.80 -18.22 -7.06
CA PRO A 410 5.69 -18.39 -8.51
C PRO A 410 4.40 -17.77 -9.09
N SER A 411 4.56 -17.05 -10.20
CA SER A 411 3.45 -16.49 -10.98
C SER A 411 3.08 -17.36 -12.20
N GLY A 412 3.59 -18.59 -12.27
CA GLY A 412 3.23 -19.59 -13.29
C GLY A 412 1.97 -20.36 -12.92
N ILE A 413 1.47 -21.16 -13.87
CA ILE A 413 0.31 -22.02 -13.67
C ILE A 413 0.58 -23.02 -12.55
N LEU A 414 -0.20 -22.96 -11.49
CA LEU A 414 -0.15 -23.89 -10.36
C LEU A 414 -1.47 -24.63 -10.24
N VAL A 415 -1.38 -25.95 -10.15
CA VAL A 415 -2.53 -26.86 -9.95
C VAL A 415 -2.43 -27.49 -8.56
N VAL A 416 -3.50 -27.36 -7.77
CA VAL A 416 -3.60 -27.84 -6.40
C VAL A 416 -4.81 -28.74 -6.22
N GLY A 417 -4.88 -29.51 -5.15
CA GLY A 417 -6.07 -30.27 -4.75
C GLY A 417 -6.47 -31.39 -5.72
N GLY A 418 -5.49 -31.94 -6.47
CA GLY A 418 -5.70 -33.08 -7.40
C GLY A 418 -5.61 -34.42 -6.69
#